data_031db48c3a892c9ee416aee25d44ee78
#
_entry.id   031db48c3a892c9ee416aee25d44ee78
#
_cell.length_a   1.000
_cell.length_b   1.000
_cell.length_c   1.000
_cell.angle_alpha   90.00
_cell.angle_beta   90.00
_cell.angle_gamma   90.00
#
_symmetry.space_group_name_H-M   'P 1'
#
loop_
_entity.id
_entity.type
_entity.pdbx_description
1 polymer ?
#
loop_
_entity_poly.entity_id
_entity_poly.type
_entity_poly.pdbx_seq_one_letter_code
_entity_poly.pdbx_strand_id
1 'polypeptide(L)'
;DNIVIKPTWENAPSDVTDDDIVIDIDPGAAFGTGSHETTRLCIGQLKKYMKEGDLVLDCGSGSGILSFVCSNLGAKEVLGIDIDETAVHVSIENRDINHITEDQVRFLCGNVLADKELVQSIEPKYDIVVANILADVIIPLSGVVQQFMKDDAKFICSGIINTKEDEVRQALLDNHFRIVDTVSMKDWISFVAEKDN
;
A
#
# COMPACT_ATOMS: atom_id res chain seq x y z
N ASP A 1 -20.28 1.27 0.99
CA ASP A 1 -19.31 0.23 0.59
C ASP A 1 -18.31 0.06 1.74
N ASN A 2 -18.41 -1.05 2.45
CA ASN A 2 -17.45 -1.39 3.48
C ASN A 2 -16.40 -2.33 2.91
N ILE A 3 -15.19 -2.29 3.46
CA ILE A 3 -14.16 -3.27 3.14
C ILE A 3 -14.03 -4.18 4.35
N VAL A 4 -14.36 -5.43 4.16
CA VAL A 4 -14.26 -6.50 5.16
C VAL A 4 -13.05 -7.35 4.85
N ILE A 5 -12.11 -7.39 5.76
CA ILE A 5 -10.93 -8.23 5.65
C ILE A 5 -11.06 -9.33 6.67
N LYS A 6 -10.95 -10.56 6.23
CA LYS A 6 -11.09 -11.73 7.10
C LYS A 6 -10.05 -12.80 6.80
N PRO A 7 -9.68 -13.61 7.79
CA PRO A 7 -8.91 -14.82 7.55
C PRO A 7 -9.68 -15.79 6.65
N THR A 8 -8.96 -16.57 5.84
CA THR A 8 -9.55 -17.57 4.93
C THR A 8 -10.39 -18.64 5.64
N TRP A 9 -10.08 -18.94 6.90
CA TRP A 9 -10.78 -19.93 7.73
C TRP A 9 -11.99 -19.38 8.48
N GLU A 10 -12.30 -18.09 8.36
CA GLU A 10 -13.48 -17.48 8.97
C GLU A 10 -14.55 -17.19 7.91
N ASN A 11 -15.81 -17.30 8.32
CA ASN A 11 -16.92 -16.85 7.49
C ASN A 11 -17.02 -15.33 7.51
N ALA A 12 -17.52 -14.76 6.43
CA ALA A 12 -17.86 -13.34 6.42
C ALA A 12 -18.91 -13.04 7.53
N PRO A 13 -18.83 -11.85 8.17
CA PRO A 13 -19.86 -11.40 9.11
C PRO A 13 -21.26 -11.48 8.48
N SER A 14 -22.27 -11.78 9.30
CA SER A 14 -23.66 -11.99 8.83
C SER A 14 -24.35 -10.72 8.31
N ASP A 15 -23.77 -9.56 8.54
CA ASP A 15 -24.22 -8.23 8.13
C ASP A 15 -23.56 -7.72 6.85
N VAL A 16 -22.67 -8.52 6.24
CA VAL A 16 -22.07 -8.23 4.93
C VAL A 16 -23.13 -8.33 3.84
N THR A 17 -23.15 -7.34 2.98
CA THR A 17 -24.06 -7.20 1.84
C THR A 17 -23.33 -7.36 0.51
N ASP A 18 -24.06 -7.49 -0.59
CA ASP A 18 -23.48 -7.59 -1.94
C ASP A 18 -22.71 -6.32 -2.37
N ASP A 19 -22.94 -5.19 -1.69
CA ASP A 19 -22.24 -3.92 -1.93
C ASP A 19 -20.90 -3.83 -1.16
N ASP A 20 -20.59 -4.78 -0.30
CA ASP A 20 -19.37 -4.78 0.51
C ASP A 20 -18.26 -5.57 -0.17
N ILE A 21 -17.05 -5.03 -0.11
CA ILE A 21 -15.85 -5.70 -0.61
C ILE A 21 -15.34 -6.65 0.47
N VAL A 22 -15.30 -7.94 0.16
CA VAL A 22 -14.73 -8.97 1.07
C VAL A 22 -13.39 -9.42 0.52
N ILE A 23 -12.36 -9.32 1.36
CA ILE A 23 -10.99 -9.75 1.03
C ILE A 23 -10.58 -10.85 2.00
N ASP A 24 -10.28 -12.00 1.46
CA ASP A 24 -9.76 -13.16 2.18
C ASP A 24 -8.25 -13.08 2.31
N ILE A 25 -7.71 -13.18 3.51
CA ILE A 25 -6.27 -13.13 3.76
C ILE A 25 -5.83 -14.35 4.58
N ASP A 26 -4.87 -15.08 4.05
CA ASP A 26 -4.01 -15.97 4.83
C ASP A 26 -2.65 -15.27 4.97
N PRO A 27 -2.33 -14.70 6.14
CA PRO A 27 -1.06 -14.01 6.29
C PRO A 27 0.14 -14.96 6.28
N GLY A 28 -0.06 -16.24 6.56
CA GLY A 28 1.04 -17.21 6.67
C GLY A 28 2.16 -16.68 7.57
N ALA A 29 3.37 -16.59 7.01
CA ALA A 29 4.54 -15.99 7.66
C ALA A 29 4.72 -14.48 7.31
N ALA A 30 3.89 -13.92 6.43
CA ALA A 30 3.98 -12.51 6.03
C ALA A 30 3.28 -11.57 7.02
N PHE A 31 3.68 -10.31 7.02
CA PHE A 31 2.97 -9.26 7.75
C PHE A 31 1.72 -8.83 6.99
N GLY A 32 0.66 -8.42 7.73
CA GLY A 32 -0.55 -7.85 7.14
C GLY A 32 -1.79 -8.72 7.30
N THR A 33 -2.29 -8.83 8.54
CA THR A 33 -3.58 -9.51 8.85
C THR A 33 -4.81 -8.63 8.57
N GLY A 34 -4.62 -7.37 8.23
CA GLY A 34 -5.70 -6.41 7.98
C GLY A 34 -6.30 -5.74 9.22
N SER A 35 -6.16 -6.32 10.39
CA SER A 35 -6.74 -5.77 11.63
C SER A 35 -5.97 -4.60 12.24
N HIS A 36 -4.71 -4.40 11.82
CA HIS A 36 -3.83 -3.39 12.40
C HIS A 36 -4.26 -1.96 12.01
N GLU A 37 -4.07 -1.03 12.94
CA GLU A 37 -4.44 0.39 12.77
C GLU A 37 -3.84 1.01 11.51
N THR A 38 -2.58 0.70 11.22
CA THR A 38 -1.86 1.24 10.05
C THR A 38 -2.49 0.82 8.72
N THR A 39 -2.97 -0.43 8.62
CA THR A 39 -3.69 -0.93 7.45
C THR A 39 -5.03 -0.19 7.28
N ARG A 40 -5.75 0.03 8.38
CA ARG A 40 -7.02 0.78 8.38
C ARG A 40 -6.81 2.24 7.98
N LEU A 41 -5.72 2.87 8.42
CA LEU A 41 -5.35 4.22 8.02
C LEU A 41 -5.08 4.28 6.51
N CYS A 42 -4.28 3.36 5.95
CA CYS A 42 -4.03 3.29 4.51
C CYS A 42 -5.32 3.09 3.71
N ILE A 43 -6.19 2.17 4.12
CA ILE A 43 -7.48 1.91 3.46
C ILE A 43 -8.36 3.17 3.45
N GLY A 44 -8.44 3.89 4.56
CA GLY A 44 -9.18 5.14 4.64
C GLY A 44 -8.66 6.21 3.67
N GLN A 45 -7.33 6.32 3.54
CA GLN A 45 -6.69 7.24 2.60
C GLN A 45 -6.87 6.78 1.15
N LEU A 46 -6.73 5.49 0.86
CA LEU A 46 -6.98 4.93 -0.48
C LEU A 46 -8.42 5.22 -0.94
N LYS A 47 -9.42 4.98 -0.08
CA LYS A 47 -10.83 5.31 -0.39
C LYS A 47 -11.06 6.80 -0.68
N LYS A 48 -10.27 7.68 -0.09
CA LYS A 48 -10.39 9.14 -0.26
C LYS A 48 -9.70 9.67 -1.50
N TYR A 49 -8.53 9.12 -1.85
CA TYR A 49 -7.65 9.72 -2.85
C TYR A 49 -7.54 8.92 -4.15
N MET A 50 -7.80 7.61 -4.13
CA MET A 50 -7.76 6.77 -5.30
C MET A 50 -9.01 6.97 -6.18
N LYS A 51 -8.84 6.85 -7.49
CA LYS A 51 -9.89 6.94 -8.49
C LYS A 51 -9.94 5.65 -9.30
N GLU A 52 -11.10 5.35 -9.86
CA GLU A 52 -11.24 4.26 -10.82
C GLU A 52 -10.29 4.46 -12.01
N GLY A 53 -9.57 3.40 -12.36
CA GLY A 53 -8.58 3.40 -13.44
C GLY A 53 -7.17 3.83 -13.03
N ASP A 54 -6.92 4.19 -11.77
CA ASP A 54 -5.58 4.54 -11.28
C ASP A 54 -4.61 3.35 -11.40
N LEU A 55 -3.35 3.67 -11.65
CA LEU A 55 -2.23 2.75 -11.56
C LEU A 55 -1.60 2.88 -10.17
N VAL A 56 -1.43 1.76 -9.48
CA VAL A 56 -0.98 1.75 -8.08
C VAL A 56 0.32 0.97 -7.90
N LEU A 57 1.25 1.53 -7.13
CA LEU A 57 2.46 0.87 -6.65
C LEU A 57 2.36 0.67 -5.13
N ASP A 58 2.46 -0.58 -4.67
CA ASP A 58 2.43 -0.97 -3.26
C ASP A 58 3.85 -1.37 -2.82
N CYS A 59 4.52 -0.49 -2.08
CA CYS A 59 5.89 -0.69 -1.61
C CYS A 59 5.90 -1.34 -0.22
N GLY A 60 6.38 -2.58 -0.14
CA GLY A 60 6.28 -3.42 1.06
C GLY A 60 4.91 -4.08 1.13
N SER A 61 4.55 -4.83 0.08
CA SER A 61 3.20 -5.39 -0.09
C SER A 61 2.80 -6.44 0.96
N GLY A 62 3.77 -7.10 1.60
CA GLY A 62 3.52 -8.09 2.64
C GLY A 62 2.58 -9.19 2.16
N SER A 63 1.43 -9.36 2.83
CA SER A 63 0.38 -10.31 2.43
C SER A 63 -0.37 -9.94 1.14
N GLY A 64 -0.12 -8.77 0.56
CA GLY A 64 -0.82 -8.23 -0.61
C GLY A 64 -2.11 -7.46 -0.29
N ILE A 65 -2.44 -7.30 0.97
CA ILE A 65 -3.74 -6.76 1.42
C ILE A 65 -4.09 -5.40 0.81
N LEU A 66 -3.15 -4.43 0.80
CA LEU A 66 -3.40 -3.10 0.22
C LEU A 66 -3.52 -3.16 -1.30
N SER A 67 -2.74 -4.02 -1.94
CA SER A 67 -2.84 -4.29 -3.37
C SER A 67 -4.24 -4.80 -3.74
N PHE A 68 -4.82 -5.73 -2.95
CA PHE A 68 -6.17 -6.24 -3.19
C PHE A 68 -7.25 -5.18 -2.91
N VAL A 69 -7.07 -4.37 -1.87
CA VAL A 69 -7.94 -3.22 -1.61
C VAL A 69 -7.95 -2.28 -2.83
N CYS A 70 -6.79 -1.93 -3.36
CA CYS A 70 -6.70 -1.06 -4.53
C CYS A 70 -7.38 -1.66 -5.76
N SER A 71 -7.16 -2.96 -6.03
CA SER A 71 -7.82 -3.66 -7.14
C SER A 71 -9.35 -3.61 -7.02
N ASN A 72 -9.88 -3.89 -5.83
CA ASN A 72 -11.32 -3.87 -5.56
C ASN A 72 -11.92 -2.45 -5.55
N LEU A 73 -11.12 -1.41 -5.28
CA LEU A 73 -11.52 -0.02 -5.42
C LEU A 73 -11.47 0.49 -6.87
N GLY A 74 -11.15 -0.35 -7.84
CA GLY A 74 -11.18 -0.02 -9.25
C GLY A 74 -9.83 0.41 -9.85
N ALA A 75 -8.70 0.10 -9.20
CA ALA A 75 -7.39 0.29 -9.82
C ALA A 75 -7.31 -0.49 -11.14
N LYS A 76 -6.72 0.11 -12.17
CA LYS A 76 -6.52 -0.54 -13.46
C LYS A 76 -5.43 -1.61 -13.39
N GLU A 77 -4.36 -1.32 -12.66
CA GLU A 77 -3.19 -2.20 -12.47
C GLU A 77 -2.57 -1.87 -11.11
N VAL A 78 -2.19 -2.90 -10.39
CA VAL A 78 -1.43 -2.77 -9.14
C VAL A 78 -0.13 -3.56 -9.25
N LEU A 79 0.97 -2.93 -8.92
CA LEU A 79 2.27 -3.58 -8.74
C LEU A 79 2.63 -3.58 -7.25
N GLY A 80 2.65 -4.73 -6.63
CA GLY A 80 3.19 -4.93 -5.29
C GLY A 80 4.66 -5.32 -5.33
N ILE A 81 5.47 -4.75 -4.45
CA ILE A 81 6.90 -5.08 -4.32
C ILE A 81 7.21 -5.33 -2.86
N ASP A 82 7.89 -6.42 -2.58
CA ASP A 82 8.41 -6.72 -1.24
C ASP A 82 9.85 -7.23 -1.34
N ILE A 83 10.65 -6.98 -0.30
CA ILE A 83 12.03 -7.47 -0.22
C ILE A 83 12.10 -8.93 0.21
N ASP A 84 11.04 -9.44 0.83
CA ASP A 84 10.95 -10.82 1.33
C ASP A 84 10.26 -11.72 0.29
N GLU A 85 11.01 -12.66 -0.25
CA GLU A 85 10.50 -13.63 -1.21
C GLU A 85 9.33 -14.46 -0.62
N THR A 86 9.36 -14.71 0.69
CA THR A 86 8.26 -15.40 1.38
C THR A 86 6.99 -14.57 1.37
N ALA A 87 7.09 -13.27 1.61
CA ALA A 87 5.95 -12.35 1.55
C ALA A 87 5.37 -12.28 0.13
N VAL A 88 6.23 -12.22 -0.90
CA VAL A 88 5.78 -12.24 -2.30
C VAL A 88 5.05 -13.55 -2.63
N HIS A 89 5.55 -14.71 -2.14
CA HIS A 89 4.87 -15.98 -2.35
C HIS A 89 3.47 -15.99 -1.71
N VAL A 90 3.37 -15.54 -0.45
CA VAL A 90 2.10 -15.41 0.28
C VAL A 90 1.14 -14.46 -0.43
N SER A 91 1.63 -13.34 -0.94
CA SER A 91 0.77 -12.39 -1.68
C SER A 91 0.22 -12.96 -2.97
N ILE A 92 1.00 -13.80 -3.67
CA ILE A 92 0.52 -14.53 -4.88
C ILE A 92 -0.56 -15.56 -4.50
N GLU A 93 -0.37 -16.32 -3.43
CA GLU A 93 -1.38 -17.26 -2.94
C GLU A 93 -2.68 -16.54 -2.54
N ASN A 94 -2.57 -15.44 -1.81
CA ASN A 94 -3.72 -14.61 -1.43
C ASN A 94 -4.42 -13.98 -2.65
N ARG A 95 -3.68 -13.57 -3.68
CA ARG A 95 -4.25 -13.09 -4.94
C ARG A 95 -5.14 -14.15 -5.58
N ASP A 96 -4.66 -15.38 -5.64
CA ASP A 96 -5.38 -16.51 -6.25
C ASP A 96 -6.64 -16.89 -5.43
N ILE A 97 -6.56 -16.81 -4.08
CA ILE A 97 -7.70 -16.99 -3.17
C ILE A 97 -8.79 -15.94 -3.44
N ASN A 98 -8.41 -14.70 -3.69
CA ASN A 98 -9.35 -13.61 -3.98
C ASN A 98 -9.78 -13.55 -5.46
N HIS A 99 -9.40 -14.54 -6.29
CA HIS A 99 -9.74 -14.62 -7.71
C HIS A 99 -9.32 -13.39 -8.53
N ILE A 100 -8.26 -12.70 -8.09
CA ILE A 100 -7.67 -11.55 -8.78
C ILE A 100 -6.64 -12.07 -9.79
N THR A 101 -6.67 -11.53 -11.01
CA THR A 101 -5.73 -11.98 -12.05
C THR A 101 -4.37 -11.29 -11.93
N GLU A 102 -3.33 -11.89 -12.52
CA GLU A 102 -2.00 -11.30 -12.55
C GLU A 102 -1.95 -9.98 -13.34
N ASP A 103 -2.81 -9.82 -14.34
CA ASP A 103 -2.93 -8.56 -15.08
C ASP A 103 -3.51 -7.43 -14.23
N GLN A 104 -4.30 -7.75 -13.21
CA GLN A 104 -4.85 -6.78 -12.26
C GLN A 104 -3.87 -6.47 -11.14
N VAL A 105 -3.25 -7.51 -10.56
CA VAL A 105 -2.30 -7.37 -9.43
C VAL A 105 -1.10 -8.28 -9.65
N ARG A 106 0.05 -7.67 -9.83
CA ARG A 106 1.33 -8.38 -9.99
C ARG A 106 2.24 -8.11 -8.81
N PHE A 107 3.01 -9.10 -8.40
CA PHE A 107 3.98 -9.00 -7.31
C PHE A 107 5.40 -9.27 -7.81
N LEU A 108 6.37 -8.50 -7.31
CA LEU A 108 7.79 -8.66 -7.56
C LEU A 108 8.57 -8.70 -6.26
N CYS A 109 9.58 -9.56 -6.20
CA CYS A 109 10.55 -9.56 -5.11
C CYS A 109 11.70 -8.60 -5.45
N GLY A 110 12.03 -7.69 -4.53
CA GLY A 110 13.18 -6.81 -4.68
C GLY A 110 13.15 -5.59 -3.77
N ASN A 111 14.27 -4.87 -3.76
CA ASN A 111 14.46 -3.72 -2.90
C ASN A 111 14.55 -2.42 -3.72
N VAL A 112 13.49 -1.63 -3.72
CA VAL A 112 13.43 -0.34 -4.44
C VAL A 112 14.46 0.70 -3.95
N LEU A 113 15.09 0.48 -2.79
CA LEU A 113 16.13 1.35 -2.25
C LEU A 113 17.54 0.97 -2.73
N ALA A 114 17.74 -0.27 -3.19
CA ALA A 114 19.08 -0.80 -3.47
C ALA A 114 19.20 -1.47 -4.84
N ASP A 115 18.13 -2.05 -5.38
CA ASP A 115 18.13 -2.79 -6.63
C ASP A 115 17.91 -1.86 -7.82
N LYS A 116 19.02 -1.46 -8.45
CA LYS A 116 18.98 -0.53 -9.60
C LYS A 116 18.29 -1.12 -10.83
N GLU A 117 18.39 -2.43 -11.05
CA GLU A 117 17.78 -3.09 -12.21
C GLU A 117 16.27 -3.12 -12.03
N LEU A 118 15.78 -3.46 -10.84
CA LEU A 118 14.37 -3.39 -10.49
C LEU A 118 13.84 -1.96 -10.65
N VAL A 119 14.51 -0.98 -10.06
CA VAL A 119 14.11 0.44 -10.13
C VAL A 119 14.01 0.93 -11.59
N GLN A 120 14.97 0.56 -12.45
CA GLN A 120 14.95 0.92 -13.87
C GLN A 120 13.86 0.19 -14.66
N SER A 121 13.40 -0.96 -14.19
CA SER A 121 12.31 -1.70 -14.82
C SER A 121 10.92 -1.15 -14.49
N ILE A 122 10.81 -0.34 -13.45
CA ILE A 122 9.54 0.27 -13.01
C ILE A 122 9.35 1.60 -13.74
N GLU A 123 8.35 1.68 -14.60
CA GLU A 123 8.02 2.92 -15.31
C GLU A 123 7.46 3.98 -14.39
N PRO A 124 7.77 5.28 -14.60
CA PRO A 124 7.21 6.38 -13.81
C PRO A 124 5.77 6.68 -14.25
N LYS A 125 4.82 5.89 -13.79
CA LYS A 125 3.43 5.92 -14.30
C LYS A 125 2.34 5.86 -13.24
N TYR A 126 2.68 5.77 -11.96
CA TYR A 126 1.71 5.49 -10.91
C TYR A 126 0.99 6.76 -10.45
N ASP A 127 -0.34 6.64 -10.32
CA ASP A 127 -1.22 7.67 -9.77
C ASP A 127 -1.21 7.65 -8.25
N ILE A 128 -1.08 6.45 -7.68
CA ILE A 128 -0.96 6.23 -6.24
C ILE A 128 0.29 5.39 -5.97
N VAL A 129 1.09 5.81 -5.02
CA VAL A 129 2.08 4.95 -4.37
C VAL A 129 1.68 4.79 -2.91
N VAL A 130 1.54 3.56 -2.44
CA VAL A 130 1.21 3.26 -1.04
C VAL A 130 2.36 2.49 -0.40
N ALA A 131 2.64 2.78 0.89
CA ALA A 131 3.63 2.06 1.68
C ALA A 131 3.16 1.97 3.14
N ASN A 132 2.91 0.76 3.62
CA ASN A 132 2.59 0.48 5.02
C ASN A 132 3.74 -0.28 5.68
N ILE A 133 4.81 0.45 5.98
CA ILE A 133 6.09 -0.09 6.46
C ILE A 133 6.67 0.78 7.58
N LEU A 134 7.76 0.34 8.20
CA LEU A 134 8.37 1.07 9.29
C LEU A 134 8.87 2.46 8.87
N ALA A 135 8.77 3.43 9.77
CA ALA A 135 9.24 4.81 9.56
C ALA A 135 10.69 4.88 9.07
N ASP A 136 11.58 4.05 9.62
CA ASP A 136 12.99 4.01 9.24
C ASP A 136 13.22 3.54 7.79
N VAL A 137 12.22 2.93 7.15
CA VAL A 137 12.22 2.57 5.72
C VAL A 137 11.50 3.63 4.88
N ILE A 138 10.43 4.24 5.41
CA ILE A 138 9.72 5.34 4.72
C ILE A 138 10.66 6.54 4.49
N ILE A 139 11.49 6.87 5.47
CA ILE A 139 12.44 8.00 5.38
C ILE A 139 13.32 7.89 4.12
N PRO A 140 14.13 6.83 3.92
CA PRO A 140 14.90 6.69 2.67
C PRO A 140 14.02 6.48 1.44
N LEU A 141 12.85 5.82 1.55
CA LEU A 141 11.92 5.63 0.44
C LEU A 141 11.42 6.96 -0.11
N SER A 142 11.18 7.97 0.74
CA SER A 142 10.74 9.29 0.32
C SER A 142 11.72 9.97 -0.66
N GLY A 143 13.01 9.64 -0.58
CA GLY A 143 14.04 10.16 -1.49
C GLY A 143 14.04 9.52 -2.89
N VAL A 144 13.37 8.38 -3.06
CA VAL A 144 13.39 7.65 -4.34
C VAL A 144 12.01 7.48 -4.96
N VAL A 145 10.95 7.51 -4.17
CA VAL A 145 9.59 7.12 -4.60
C VAL A 145 9.03 8.03 -5.70
N GLN A 146 9.43 9.30 -5.74
CA GLN A 146 8.95 10.26 -6.75
C GLN A 146 9.25 9.84 -8.18
N GLN A 147 10.31 9.06 -8.41
CA GLN A 147 10.66 8.58 -9.75
C GLN A 147 9.61 7.61 -10.34
N PHE A 148 8.76 7.01 -9.51
CA PHE A 148 7.69 6.12 -9.93
C PHE A 148 6.34 6.84 -10.11
N MET A 149 6.23 8.07 -9.60
CA MET A 149 4.99 8.82 -9.50
C MET A 149 4.78 9.73 -10.72
N LYS A 150 3.52 9.84 -11.16
CA LYS A 150 3.07 10.95 -12.02
C LYS A 150 3.18 12.28 -11.27
N ASP A 151 3.02 13.40 -11.98
CA ASP A 151 3.18 14.74 -11.37
C ASP A 151 2.08 15.07 -10.35
N ASP A 152 0.85 14.57 -10.56
CA ASP A 152 -0.30 14.75 -9.68
C ASP A 152 -0.57 13.57 -8.75
N ALA A 153 0.34 12.59 -8.75
CA ALA A 153 0.21 11.37 -7.96
C ALA A 153 0.25 11.64 -6.45
N LYS A 154 -0.31 10.70 -5.69
CA LYS A 154 -0.27 10.71 -4.22
C LYS A 154 0.64 9.61 -3.70
N PHE A 155 1.45 9.97 -2.71
CA PHE A 155 2.20 9.03 -1.88
C PHE A 155 1.48 8.88 -0.53
N ILE A 156 0.94 7.70 -0.27
CA ILE A 156 0.25 7.35 0.98
C ILE A 156 1.19 6.47 1.80
N CYS A 157 1.62 6.93 2.95
CA CYS A 157 2.51 6.15 3.81
C CYS A 157 1.99 6.04 5.23
N SER A 158 2.12 4.85 5.84
CA SER A 158 1.74 4.50 7.20
C SER A 158 2.71 3.45 7.77
N GLY A 159 2.45 2.98 8.99
CA GLY A 159 3.42 2.20 9.76
C GLY A 159 4.32 3.09 10.61
N ILE A 160 3.92 4.34 10.78
CA ILE A 160 4.67 5.39 11.46
C ILE A 160 4.12 5.51 12.88
N ILE A 161 4.94 5.14 13.87
CA ILE A 161 4.58 5.40 15.26
C ILE A 161 4.67 6.90 15.55
N ASN A 162 3.81 7.43 16.42
CA ASN A 162 3.70 8.87 16.72
C ASN A 162 5.03 9.51 17.13
N THR A 163 5.91 8.77 17.81
CA THR A 163 7.25 9.24 18.20
C THR A 163 8.18 9.48 16.98
N LYS A 164 7.84 8.98 15.81
CA LYS A 164 8.58 9.13 14.54
C LYS A 164 7.89 10.09 13.57
N GLU A 165 6.76 10.69 13.96
CA GLU A 165 5.99 11.58 13.08
C GLU A 165 6.84 12.72 12.53
N ASP A 166 7.55 13.45 13.39
CA ASP A 166 8.33 14.62 12.99
C ASP A 166 9.50 14.24 12.06
N GLU A 167 10.16 13.10 12.31
CA GLU A 167 11.26 12.63 11.46
C GLU A 167 10.77 12.30 10.04
N VAL A 168 9.64 11.58 9.92
CA VAL A 168 9.06 11.24 8.62
C VAL A 168 8.53 12.48 7.92
N ARG A 169 7.84 13.37 8.64
CA ARG A 169 7.36 14.65 8.11
C ARG A 169 8.51 15.47 7.52
N GLN A 170 9.60 15.60 8.27
CA GLN A 170 10.76 16.35 7.80
C GLN A 170 11.39 15.70 6.56
N ALA A 171 11.53 14.37 6.54
CA ALA A 171 12.06 13.64 5.40
C ALA A 171 11.21 13.84 4.13
N LEU A 172 9.89 13.84 4.25
CA LEU A 172 8.99 14.13 3.13
C LEU A 172 9.22 15.55 2.60
N LEU A 173 9.29 16.57 3.47
CA LEU A 173 9.54 17.96 3.08
C LEU A 173 10.93 18.14 2.44
N ASP A 174 11.97 17.56 3.01
CA ASP A 174 13.34 17.63 2.50
C ASP A 174 13.48 16.96 1.11
N ASN A 175 12.62 15.97 0.83
CA ASN A 175 12.55 15.29 -0.46
C ASN A 175 11.49 15.89 -1.38
N HIS A 176 11.15 17.18 -1.22
CA HIS A 176 10.25 17.92 -2.09
C HIS A 176 8.84 17.33 -2.21
N PHE A 177 8.30 16.86 -1.10
CA PHE A 177 6.90 16.55 -0.98
C PHE A 177 6.15 17.64 -0.25
N ARG A 178 4.92 17.91 -0.66
CA ARG A 178 3.93 18.67 0.08
C ARG A 178 2.96 17.68 0.74
N ILE A 179 2.83 17.74 2.06
CA ILE A 179 1.88 16.91 2.81
C ILE A 179 0.49 17.52 2.66
N VAL A 180 -0.45 16.75 2.11
CA VAL A 180 -1.82 17.18 1.83
C VAL A 180 -2.82 16.64 2.84
N ASP A 181 -2.47 15.56 3.55
CA ASP A 181 -3.32 15.00 4.59
C ASP A 181 -2.47 14.28 5.66
N THR A 182 -2.96 14.31 6.89
CA THR A 182 -2.39 13.56 8.01
C THR A 182 -3.53 13.00 8.84
N VAL A 183 -3.54 11.70 9.04
CA VAL A 183 -4.52 11.03 9.89
C VAL A 183 -3.81 10.15 10.91
N SER A 184 -4.45 9.97 12.05
CA SER A 184 -3.92 9.15 13.15
C SER A 184 -4.97 8.19 13.68
N MET A 185 -4.51 7.06 14.19
CA MET A 185 -5.33 6.08 14.91
C MET A 185 -4.49 5.48 16.03
N LYS A 186 -4.87 5.73 17.29
CA LYS A 186 -4.08 5.42 18.48
C LYS A 186 -2.66 6.04 18.36
N ASP A 187 -1.62 5.21 18.41
CA ASP A 187 -0.22 5.64 18.33
C ASP A 187 0.34 5.67 16.90
N TRP A 188 -0.51 5.47 15.88
CA TRP A 188 -0.08 5.34 14.50
C TRP A 188 -0.51 6.52 13.65
N ILE A 189 0.37 6.91 12.73
CA ILE A 189 0.20 8.03 11.82
C ILE A 189 0.23 7.53 10.37
N SER A 190 -0.55 8.20 9.52
CA SER A 190 -0.46 8.08 8.07
C SER A 190 -0.42 9.46 7.43
N PHE A 191 0.46 9.63 6.45
CA PHE A 191 0.55 10.82 5.61
C PHE A 191 0.06 10.54 4.21
N VAL A 192 -0.54 11.55 3.59
CA VAL A 192 -0.68 11.66 2.14
C VAL A 192 0.13 12.85 1.68
N ALA A 193 1.01 12.63 0.73
CA ALA A 193 1.88 13.63 0.17
C ALA A 193 1.83 13.63 -1.36
N GLU A 194 2.13 14.77 -1.97
CA GLU A 194 2.27 14.93 -3.42
C GLU A 194 3.55 15.70 -3.73
N LYS A 195 4.03 15.60 -4.97
CA LYS A 195 5.22 16.35 -5.40
C LYS A 195 4.98 17.85 -5.18
N ASP A 196 5.96 18.52 -4.61
CA ASP A 196 5.98 19.99 -4.47
C ASP A 196 6.70 20.55 -5.70
N ASN A 197 5.91 20.92 -6.72
CA ASN A 197 6.39 21.41 -8.02
C ASN A 197 6.65 22.91 -8.00
#